data_8dc8febc1a420c96eae0c8ae5ea3088b
#
_entry.id   8dc8febc1a420c96eae0c8ae5ea3088b
#
_cell.length_a   1.000
_cell.length_b   1.000
_cell.length_c   1.000
_cell.angle_alpha   90.00
_cell.angle_beta   90.00
_cell.angle_gamma   90.00
#
_symmetry.space_group_name_H-M   'P 1'
#
loop_
_entity.id
_entity.type
_entity.pdbx_description
1 polymer ?
#
loop_
_entity_poly.entity_id
_entity_poly.type
_entity_poly.pdbx_seq_one_letter_code
_entity_poly.pdbx_strand_id
1 'polypeptide(L)'
;AYLGGLALAALPWFAYFGAHHALDAWWECYFYDNLFLYKGDGRSALTLAQHLWWAVRDDLPAVCLLAAFLLWTVLSKRHGAALAILAMAAGLAFTSLMGGYLVYYGLVLAVFAPLGLAALPQKLPAKRGVSAALSVAGIAAAASWCLLLSPNRALWGRTAESLPQLQFAEIIRQTPNATLLNYGTLDGGFYTAAGVLPPCRYFCVTNMPLQDQWQQQWDLLDAAAVDYVVALTGDLRNDYPIYHCVASQTYNGGEGEVTWDL
;
A
#
# COMPACT_ATOMS: atom_id res chain seq x y z
N ALA A 1 -15.17 -25.42 9.38
CA ALA A 1 -15.59 -24.50 8.32
C ALA A 1 -14.51 -23.49 7.98
N TYR A 2 -13.96 -22.72 8.94
CA TYR A 2 -12.97 -21.66 8.69
C TYR A 2 -11.69 -22.17 8.02
N LEU A 3 -11.03 -23.19 8.58
CA LEU A 3 -9.81 -23.79 8.00
C LEU A 3 -10.07 -24.40 6.62
N GLY A 4 -11.25 -24.98 6.40
CA GLY A 4 -11.64 -25.48 5.09
C GLY A 4 -11.80 -24.37 4.06
N GLY A 5 -12.37 -23.23 4.44
CA GLY A 5 -12.45 -22.04 3.59
C GLY A 5 -11.08 -21.46 3.25
N LEU A 6 -10.16 -21.41 4.22
CA LEU A 6 -8.80 -20.95 4.02
C LEU A 6 -8.04 -21.87 3.05
N ALA A 7 -8.13 -23.19 3.26
CA ALA A 7 -7.52 -24.17 2.35
C ALA A 7 -8.09 -24.05 0.92
N LEU A 8 -9.41 -23.92 0.79
CA LEU A 8 -10.06 -23.75 -0.51
C LEU A 8 -9.62 -22.46 -1.22
N ALA A 9 -9.43 -21.37 -0.48
CA ALA A 9 -8.93 -20.11 -1.02
C ALA A 9 -7.45 -20.18 -1.45
N ALA A 10 -6.64 -20.99 -0.78
CA ALA A 10 -5.23 -21.17 -1.10
C ALA A 10 -4.97 -22.11 -2.31
N LEU A 11 -5.85 -23.09 -2.55
CA LEU A 11 -5.69 -24.10 -3.60
C LEU A 11 -5.44 -23.53 -5.01
N PRO A 12 -6.17 -22.48 -5.50
CA PRO A 12 -5.91 -21.91 -6.82
C PRO A 12 -4.49 -21.34 -6.96
N TRP A 13 -3.97 -20.74 -5.90
CA TRP A 13 -2.61 -20.19 -5.89
C TRP A 13 -1.55 -21.28 -5.88
N PHE A 14 -1.73 -22.33 -5.08
CA PHE A 14 -0.86 -23.51 -5.13
C PHE A 14 -0.85 -24.15 -6.53
N ALA A 15 -2.00 -24.28 -7.15
CA ALA A 15 -2.11 -24.84 -8.50
C ALA A 15 -1.42 -23.93 -9.53
N TYR A 16 -1.63 -22.63 -9.45
CA TYR A 16 -1.02 -21.65 -10.35
C TYR A 16 0.51 -21.65 -10.24
N PHE A 17 1.05 -21.45 -9.04
CA PHE A 17 2.50 -21.41 -8.84
C PHE A 17 3.15 -22.79 -9.09
N GLY A 18 2.44 -23.88 -8.80
CA GLY A 18 2.89 -25.23 -9.14
C GLY A 18 3.00 -25.47 -10.64
N ALA A 19 2.00 -25.05 -11.41
CA ALA A 19 2.00 -25.16 -12.88
C ALA A 19 3.13 -24.33 -13.54
N HIS A 20 3.55 -23.25 -12.89
CA HIS A 20 4.63 -22.38 -13.36
C HIS A 20 6.00 -22.70 -12.73
N HIS A 21 6.14 -23.81 -12.00
CA HIS A 21 7.37 -24.19 -11.28
C HIS A 21 7.92 -23.07 -10.35
N ALA A 22 7.04 -22.31 -9.72
CA ALA A 22 7.35 -21.11 -8.94
C ALA A 22 6.93 -21.23 -7.47
N LEU A 23 6.69 -22.45 -6.94
CA LEU A 23 6.30 -22.65 -5.54
C LEU A 23 7.39 -22.21 -4.56
N ASP A 24 8.65 -22.47 -4.89
CA ASP A 24 9.77 -22.08 -4.03
C ASP A 24 9.89 -20.55 -3.95
N ALA A 25 9.80 -19.86 -5.09
CA ALA A 25 9.80 -18.41 -5.15
C ALA A 25 8.58 -17.80 -4.42
N TRP A 26 7.41 -18.42 -4.56
CA TRP A 26 6.21 -18.01 -3.85
C TRP A 26 6.36 -18.17 -2.33
N TRP A 27 6.92 -19.30 -1.86
CA TRP A 27 7.20 -19.54 -0.44
C TRP A 27 8.21 -18.51 0.09
N GLU A 28 9.32 -18.31 -0.63
CA GLU A 28 10.37 -17.36 -0.28
C GLU A 28 9.78 -15.94 -0.13
N CYS A 29 9.17 -15.39 -1.17
CA CYS A 29 8.72 -14.00 -1.20
C CYS A 29 7.54 -13.72 -0.24
N TYR A 30 6.57 -14.64 -0.13
CA TYR A 30 5.37 -14.39 0.67
C TYR A 30 5.48 -14.81 2.13
N PHE A 31 6.30 -15.81 2.43
CA PHE A 31 6.41 -16.34 3.78
C PHE A 31 7.79 -16.10 4.40
N TYR A 32 8.84 -16.61 3.79
CA TYR A 32 10.18 -16.53 4.36
C TYR A 32 10.66 -15.10 4.54
N ASP A 33 10.60 -14.29 3.48
CA ASP A 33 11.07 -12.90 3.50
C ASP A 33 10.26 -12.06 4.50
N ASN A 34 8.93 -12.20 4.51
CA ASN A 34 8.06 -11.46 5.42
C ASN A 34 8.20 -11.88 6.89
N LEU A 35 8.46 -13.16 7.17
CA LEU A 35 8.55 -13.66 8.53
C LEU A 35 9.95 -13.48 9.14
N PHE A 36 11.00 -13.60 8.33
CA PHE A 36 12.37 -13.69 8.81
C PHE A 36 13.26 -12.52 8.40
N LEU A 37 13.03 -11.91 7.23
CA LEU A 37 13.87 -10.84 6.71
C LEU A 37 13.25 -9.46 6.87
N TYR A 38 11.93 -9.33 6.78
CA TYR A 38 11.26 -8.05 6.98
C TYR A 38 11.43 -7.59 8.43
N LYS A 39 12.41 -6.71 8.65
CA LYS A 39 12.68 -6.11 9.95
C LYS A 39 12.13 -4.70 9.96
N GLY A 40 11.07 -4.48 10.72
CA GLY A 40 10.59 -3.13 10.98
C GLY A 40 11.58 -2.32 11.83
N ASP A 41 11.47 -1.01 11.76
CA ASP A 41 12.27 -0.02 12.48
C ASP A 41 12.04 -0.12 14.00
N GLY A 42 12.82 -0.95 14.66
CA GLY A 42 12.91 -1.02 16.12
C GLY A 42 11.60 -1.34 16.86
N ARG A 43 11.59 -2.43 17.57
CA ARG A 43 10.42 -2.94 18.34
C ARG A 43 10.38 -2.38 19.77
N SER A 44 10.47 -1.04 19.93
CA SER A 44 10.29 -0.45 21.26
C SER A 44 8.81 -0.17 21.54
N ALA A 45 8.42 -0.20 22.83
CA ALA A 45 7.07 0.17 23.23
C ALA A 45 6.73 1.63 22.86
N LEU A 46 7.74 2.50 22.85
CA LEU A 46 7.58 3.90 22.46
C LEU A 46 7.29 4.02 20.96
N THR A 47 8.03 3.29 20.14
CA THR A 47 7.83 3.26 18.68
C THR A 47 6.43 2.74 18.34
N LEU A 48 5.99 1.65 19.00
CA LEU A 48 4.63 1.13 18.82
C LEU A 48 3.56 2.13 19.24
N ALA A 49 3.75 2.83 20.35
CA ALA A 49 2.82 3.87 20.79
C ALA A 49 2.75 5.04 19.80
N GLN A 50 3.87 5.42 19.20
CA GLN A 50 3.94 6.44 18.16
C GLN A 50 3.23 6.01 16.87
N HIS A 51 3.45 4.77 16.41
CA HIS A 51 2.74 4.21 15.27
C HIS A 51 1.23 4.14 15.51
N LEU A 52 0.81 3.72 16.71
CA LEU A 52 -0.59 3.70 17.09
C LEU A 52 -1.20 5.12 17.10
N TRP A 53 -0.47 6.11 17.59
CA TRP A 53 -0.91 7.50 17.53
C TRP A 53 -1.11 7.98 16.09
N TRP A 54 -0.17 7.68 15.20
CA TRP A 54 -0.29 8.04 13.78
C TRP A 54 -1.48 7.34 13.12
N ALA A 55 -1.66 6.03 13.37
CA ALA A 55 -2.82 5.28 12.86
C ALA A 55 -4.15 5.87 13.37
N VAL A 56 -4.25 6.23 14.64
CA VAL A 56 -5.43 6.87 15.21
C VAL A 56 -5.70 8.23 14.57
N ARG A 57 -4.66 9.02 14.35
CA ARG A 57 -4.77 10.35 13.73
C ARG A 57 -5.24 10.25 12.28
N ASP A 58 -4.64 9.35 11.51
CA ASP A 58 -4.89 9.23 10.07
C ASP A 58 -6.25 8.56 9.78
N ASP A 59 -6.71 7.66 10.67
CA ASP A 59 -8.01 6.98 10.57
C ASP A 59 -9.02 7.47 11.63
N LEU A 60 -8.90 8.72 12.08
CA LEU A 60 -9.71 9.27 13.17
C LEU A 60 -11.23 9.03 13.04
N PRO A 61 -11.88 9.16 11.88
CA PRO A 61 -13.31 8.89 11.74
C PRO A 61 -13.66 7.42 12.07
N ALA A 62 -12.85 6.47 11.61
CA ALA A 62 -13.05 5.06 11.89
C ALA A 62 -12.86 4.73 13.38
N VAL A 63 -11.85 5.33 13.99
CA VAL A 63 -11.59 5.20 15.43
C VAL A 63 -12.74 5.79 16.26
N CYS A 64 -13.29 6.95 15.88
CA CYS A 64 -14.46 7.54 16.53
C CYS A 64 -15.69 6.61 16.43
N LEU A 65 -15.92 5.98 15.28
CA LEU A 65 -17.01 5.02 15.10
C LEU A 65 -16.80 3.76 15.94
N LEU A 66 -15.57 3.24 16.02
CA LEU A 66 -15.22 2.13 16.92
C LEU A 66 -15.47 2.50 18.37
N ALA A 67 -15.01 3.68 18.81
CA ALA A 67 -15.23 4.18 20.18
C ALA A 67 -16.74 4.33 20.49
N ALA A 68 -17.53 4.85 19.55
CA ALA A 68 -18.98 4.96 19.69
C ALA A 68 -19.64 3.58 19.82
N PHE A 69 -19.20 2.60 19.05
CA PHE A 69 -19.69 1.22 19.17
C PHE A 69 -19.32 0.59 20.52
N LEU A 70 -18.07 0.74 20.97
CA LEU A 70 -17.63 0.24 22.28
C LEU A 70 -18.42 0.88 23.42
N LEU A 71 -18.63 2.18 23.39
CA LEU A 71 -19.46 2.90 24.35
C LEU A 71 -20.90 2.39 24.36
N TRP A 72 -21.48 2.20 23.16
CA TRP A 72 -22.83 1.65 23.04
C TRP A 72 -22.94 0.24 23.63
N THR A 73 -21.98 -0.66 23.37
CA THR A 73 -21.97 -2.02 23.91
C THR A 73 -21.85 -2.04 25.43
N VAL A 74 -21.01 -1.16 25.98
CA VAL A 74 -20.86 -0.99 27.46
C VAL A 74 -22.17 -0.48 28.07
N LEU A 75 -22.76 0.58 27.53
CA LEU A 75 -24.02 1.15 28.01
C LEU A 75 -25.19 0.17 27.87
N SER A 76 -25.12 -0.73 26.89
CA SER A 76 -26.08 -1.82 26.68
C SER A 76 -25.80 -3.06 27.56
N LYS A 77 -24.83 -2.96 28.49
CA LYS A 77 -24.41 -4.06 29.38
C LYS A 77 -23.88 -5.30 28.64
N ARG A 78 -23.38 -5.14 27.42
CA ARG A 78 -22.79 -6.19 26.60
C ARG A 78 -21.26 -6.22 26.73
N HIS A 79 -20.77 -6.27 27.97
CA HIS A 79 -19.33 -6.12 28.28
C HIS A 79 -18.45 -7.17 27.59
N GLY A 80 -18.93 -8.42 27.44
CA GLY A 80 -18.19 -9.47 26.73
C GLY A 80 -17.98 -9.15 25.25
N ALA A 81 -18.99 -8.56 24.58
CA ALA A 81 -18.86 -8.13 23.20
C ALA A 81 -17.90 -6.93 23.07
N ALA A 82 -17.99 -5.96 24.00
CA ALA A 82 -17.07 -4.83 24.03
C ALA A 82 -15.61 -5.29 24.18
N LEU A 83 -15.36 -6.21 25.12
CA LEU A 83 -14.03 -6.76 25.36
C LEU A 83 -13.50 -7.54 24.14
N ALA A 84 -14.34 -8.36 23.53
CA ALA A 84 -13.95 -9.12 22.33
C ALA A 84 -13.57 -8.22 21.15
N ILE A 85 -14.36 -7.18 20.88
CA ILE A 85 -14.06 -6.21 19.81
C ILE A 85 -12.80 -5.40 20.12
N LEU A 86 -12.63 -4.95 21.37
CA LEU A 86 -11.44 -4.23 21.79
C LEU A 86 -10.18 -5.10 21.65
N ALA A 87 -10.25 -6.35 22.10
CA ALA A 87 -9.13 -7.29 21.99
C ALA A 87 -8.78 -7.57 20.51
N MET A 88 -9.79 -7.70 19.65
CA MET A 88 -9.58 -7.90 18.22
C MET A 88 -8.96 -6.67 17.57
N ALA A 89 -9.46 -5.46 17.86
CA ALA A 89 -8.92 -4.21 17.34
C ALA A 89 -7.47 -4.00 17.82
N ALA A 90 -7.20 -4.25 19.11
CA ALA A 90 -5.86 -4.15 19.68
C ALA A 90 -4.90 -5.18 19.05
N GLY A 91 -5.34 -6.43 18.85
CA GLY A 91 -4.55 -7.47 18.20
C GLY A 91 -4.21 -7.13 16.76
N LEU A 92 -5.17 -6.66 15.98
CA LEU A 92 -4.95 -6.22 14.59
C LEU A 92 -4.02 -5.00 14.53
N ALA A 93 -4.24 -4.00 15.38
CA ALA A 93 -3.35 -2.83 15.44
C ALA A 93 -1.92 -3.25 15.82
N PHE A 94 -1.77 -4.11 16.83
CA PHE A 94 -0.47 -4.60 17.26
C PHE A 94 0.26 -5.32 16.12
N THR A 95 -0.37 -6.28 15.45
CA THR A 95 0.26 -7.04 14.36
C THR A 95 0.61 -6.16 13.16
N SER A 96 -0.23 -5.18 12.82
CA SER A 96 0.00 -4.30 11.67
C SER A 96 1.06 -3.22 11.93
N LEU A 97 1.16 -2.73 13.16
CA LEU A 97 2.04 -1.60 13.50
C LEU A 97 3.40 -2.01 14.05
N MET A 98 3.60 -3.29 14.35
CA MET A 98 4.88 -3.79 14.89
C MET A 98 6.05 -3.70 13.91
N GLY A 99 5.78 -3.79 12.61
CA GLY A 99 6.80 -3.81 11.56
C GLY A 99 7.24 -2.43 11.08
N GLY A 100 6.56 -1.38 11.48
CA GLY A 100 6.76 -0.02 10.99
C GLY A 100 5.43 0.73 10.85
N TYR A 101 5.45 1.94 10.31
CA TYR A 101 4.24 2.68 10.02
C TYR A 101 4.22 3.16 8.56
N LEU A 102 3.18 2.76 7.86
CA LEU A 102 2.77 3.34 6.58
C LEU A 102 1.30 3.77 6.72
N VAL A 103 0.91 4.84 6.04
CA VAL A 103 -0.43 5.47 6.17
C VAL A 103 -1.57 4.44 6.09
N TYR A 104 -1.45 3.43 5.23
CA TYR A 104 -2.47 2.40 5.07
C TYR A 104 -2.47 1.32 6.16
N TYR A 105 -1.49 1.27 7.06
CA TYR A 105 -1.49 0.29 8.17
C TYR A 105 -2.56 0.56 9.21
N GLY A 106 -3.02 1.81 9.33
CA GLY A 106 -4.16 2.18 10.16
C GLY A 106 -5.51 1.66 9.67
N LEU A 107 -5.63 1.31 8.37
CA LEU A 107 -6.86 0.81 7.77
C LEU A 107 -7.44 -0.44 8.45
N VAL A 108 -6.63 -1.20 9.20
CA VAL A 108 -7.11 -2.32 10.03
C VAL A 108 -8.14 -1.87 11.07
N LEU A 109 -8.10 -0.62 11.51
CA LEU A 109 -9.08 -0.04 12.41
C LEU A 109 -10.38 0.32 11.70
N ALA A 110 -10.32 0.63 10.41
CA ALA A 110 -11.48 0.99 9.59
C ALA A 110 -12.48 -0.17 9.40
N VAL A 111 -12.02 -1.44 9.54
CA VAL A 111 -12.90 -2.62 9.46
C VAL A 111 -14.00 -2.65 10.55
N PHE A 112 -13.80 -1.90 11.64
CA PHE A 112 -14.77 -1.78 12.73
C PHE A 112 -15.75 -0.62 12.55
N ALA A 113 -15.52 0.30 11.60
CA ALA A 113 -16.38 1.45 11.36
C ALA A 113 -17.86 1.08 11.09
N PRO A 114 -18.18 0.03 10.30
CA PRO A 114 -19.55 -0.41 10.09
C PRO A 114 -20.30 -0.76 11.39
N LEU A 115 -19.62 -1.27 12.42
CA LEU A 115 -20.21 -1.57 13.71
C LEU A 115 -20.68 -0.28 14.40
N GLY A 116 -19.88 0.78 14.35
CA GLY A 116 -20.25 2.09 14.87
C GLY A 116 -21.43 2.68 14.13
N LEU A 117 -21.42 2.61 12.80
CA LEU A 117 -22.55 3.06 11.98
C LEU A 117 -23.83 2.30 12.30
N ALA A 118 -23.78 0.98 12.51
CA ALA A 118 -24.95 0.16 12.86
C ALA A 118 -25.48 0.46 14.28
N ALA A 119 -24.64 0.90 15.21
CA ALA A 119 -25.03 1.22 16.58
C ALA A 119 -25.74 2.58 16.72
N LEU A 120 -25.38 3.56 15.90
CA LEU A 120 -25.92 4.92 15.95
C LEU A 120 -27.44 5.01 15.80
N PRO A 121 -28.08 4.35 14.81
CA PRO A 121 -29.53 4.46 14.60
C PRO A 121 -30.36 3.89 15.74
N GLN A 122 -29.85 2.95 16.53
CA GLN A 122 -30.59 2.27 17.60
C GLN A 122 -30.88 3.16 18.81
N LYS A 123 -30.23 4.31 18.92
CA LYS A 123 -30.39 5.29 20.00
C LYS A 123 -31.10 6.57 19.56
N LEU A 124 -31.28 6.76 18.25
CA LEU A 124 -31.94 7.96 17.75
C LEU A 124 -33.47 7.82 17.85
N PRO A 125 -34.18 8.89 18.27
CA PRO A 125 -35.62 8.85 18.34
C PRO A 125 -36.27 8.58 16.99
N ALA A 126 -37.10 7.55 16.91
CA ALA A 126 -37.56 6.85 15.73
C ALA A 126 -38.63 7.56 14.91
N LYS A 127 -38.52 8.86 14.63
CA LYS A 127 -39.27 9.42 13.51
C LYS A 127 -38.53 9.02 12.23
N ARG A 128 -39.10 8.12 11.43
CA ARG A 128 -38.50 7.57 10.21
C ARG A 128 -37.84 8.62 9.31
N GLY A 129 -38.45 9.80 9.16
CA GLY A 129 -37.88 10.89 8.36
C GLY A 129 -36.59 11.49 8.95
N VAL A 130 -36.51 11.63 10.27
CA VAL A 130 -35.32 12.18 10.96
C VAL A 130 -34.16 11.19 10.87
N SER A 131 -34.43 9.89 11.09
CA SER A 131 -33.40 8.84 10.97
C SER A 131 -32.85 8.76 9.54
N ALA A 132 -33.71 8.83 8.53
CA ALA A 132 -33.28 8.84 7.12
C ALA A 132 -32.43 10.07 6.79
N ALA A 133 -32.84 11.26 7.22
CA ALA A 133 -32.10 12.50 7.01
C ALA A 133 -30.70 12.46 7.68
N LEU A 134 -30.63 11.98 8.92
CA LEU A 134 -29.36 11.83 9.63
C LEU A 134 -28.43 10.78 8.98
N SER A 135 -29.00 9.69 8.45
CA SER A 135 -28.22 8.69 7.73
C SER A 135 -27.65 9.28 6.42
N VAL A 136 -28.46 9.99 5.65
CA VAL A 136 -28.01 10.67 4.42
C VAL A 136 -26.94 11.72 4.74
N ALA A 137 -27.17 12.54 5.77
CA ALA A 137 -26.17 13.55 6.20
C ALA A 137 -24.85 12.89 6.66
N GLY A 138 -24.94 11.79 7.40
CA GLY A 138 -23.76 11.03 7.84
C GLY A 138 -22.97 10.43 6.67
N ILE A 139 -23.67 9.83 5.70
CA ILE A 139 -23.05 9.30 4.48
C ILE A 139 -22.40 10.43 3.67
N ALA A 140 -23.12 11.54 3.49
CA ALA A 140 -22.59 12.70 2.77
C ALA A 140 -21.34 13.29 3.46
N ALA A 141 -21.36 13.42 4.79
CA ALA A 141 -20.23 13.88 5.57
C ALA A 141 -19.02 12.91 5.46
N ALA A 142 -19.26 11.61 5.56
CA ALA A 142 -18.19 10.61 5.41
C ALA A 142 -17.60 10.61 4.00
N ALA A 143 -18.44 10.65 2.97
CA ALA A 143 -18.00 10.76 1.59
C ALA A 143 -17.19 12.03 1.33
N SER A 144 -17.68 13.19 1.82
CA SER A 144 -16.96 14.46 1.71
C SER A 144 -15.61 14.41 2.43
N TRP A 145 -15.58 13.81 3.63
CA TRP A 145 -14.33 13.61 4.38
C TRP A 145 -13.33 12.77 3.60
N CYS A 146 -13.76 11.61 3.10
CA CYS A 146 -12.89 10.73 2.30
C CYS A 146 -12.36 11.42 1.05
N LEU A 147 -13.20 12.19 0.35
CA LEU A 147 -12.80 12.90 -0.86
C LEU A 147 -11.85 14.07 -0.57
N LEU A 148 -12.13 14.88 0.46
CA LEU A 148 -11.35 16.08 0.76
C LEU A 148 -10.01 15.79 1.42
N LEU A 149 -9.91 14.70 2.18
CA LEU A 149 -8.70 14.31 2.90
C LEU A 149 -7.93 13.17 2.21
N SER A 150 -8.43 12.69 1.07
CA SER A 150 -7.70 11.67 0.30
C SER A 150 -6.34 12.20 -0.18
N PRO A 151 -5.24 11.47 0.05
CA PRO A 151 -3.95 11.78 -0.56
C PRO A 151 -4.04 11.85 -2.09
N ASN A 152 -4.94 11.05 -2.68
CA ASN A 152 -5.19 11.02 -4.12
C ASN A 152 -5.81 12.31 -4.67
N ARG A 153 -6.19 13.27 -3.81
CA ARG A 153 -6.68 14.59 -4.25
C ARG A 153 -5.65 15.32 -5.12
N ALA A 154 -4.37 15.13 -4.85
CA ALA A 154 -3.28 15.67 -5.66
C ALA A 154 -3.28 15.14 -7.10
N LEU A 155 -3.95 14.01 -7.35
CA LEU A 155 -4.08 13.37 -8.66
C LEU A 155 -5.31 13.85 -9.44
N TRP A 156 -6.23 14.58 -8.79
CA TRP A 156 -7.45 15.06 -9.47
C TRP A 156 -7.11 16.04 -10.58
N GLY A 157 -7.69 15.77 -11.75
CA GLY A 157 -7.43 16.58 -12.95
C GLY A 157 -6.09 16.31 -13.62
N ARG A 158 -5.31 15.32 -13.16
CA ARG A 158 -4.12 14.88 -13.87
C ARG A 158 -4.51 14.18 -15.17
N THR A 159 -3.77 14.50 -16.23
CA THR A 159 -3.90 13.85 -17.53
C THR A 159 -2.79 12.83 -17.72
N ALA A 160 -2.94 11.95 -18.70
CA ALA A 160 -1.88 10.99 -19.06
C ALA A 160 -0.53 11.68 -19.33
N GLU A 161 -0.58 12.85 -19.95
CA GLU A 161 0.59 13.67 -20.29
C GLU A 161 1.35 14.19 -19.06
N SER A 162 0.72 14.20 -17.87
CA SER A 162 1.37 14.61 -16.62
C SER A 162 2.02 13.48 -15.85
N LEU A 163 1.92 12.24 -16.34
CA LEU A 163 2.44 11.05 -15.66
C LEU A 163 3.78 10.63 -16.27
N PRO A 164 4.87 10.61 -15.49
CA PRO A 164 6.19 10.18 -15.98
C PRO A 164 6.14 8.82 -16.66
N GLN A 165 5.36 7.89 -16.10
CA GLN A 165 5.21 6.53 -16.63
C GLN A 165 4.75 6.52 -18.09
N LEU A 166 3.76 7.35 -18.42
CA LEU A 166 3.18 7.36 -19.77
C LEU A 166 4.06 8.12 -20.76
N GLN A 167 4.69 9.23 -20.32
CA GLN A 167 5.64 9.97 -21.16
C GLN A 167 6.87 9.12 -21.50
N PHE A 168 7.46 8.44 -20.50
CA PHE A 168 8.60 7.57 -20.74
C PHE A 168 8.23 6.37 -21.60
N ALA A 169 7.01 5.82 -21.40
CA ALA A 169 6.50 4.74 -22.24
C ALA A 169 6.44 5.11 -23.72
N GLU A 170 6.10 6.34 -24.07
CA GLU A 170 6.10 6.80 -25.47
C GLU A 170 7.50 6.77 -26.08
N ILE A 171 8.52 7.14 -25.31
CA ILE A 171 9.92 7.09 -25.74
C ILE A 171 10.38 5.63 -25.89
N ILE A 172 10.16 4.81 -24.85
CA ILE A 172 10.60 3.41 -24.80
C ILE A 172 10.00 2.60 -25.95
N ARG A 173 8.72 2.80 -26.27
CA ARG A 173 8.03 2.10 -27.36
C ARG A 173 8.56 2.41 -28.76
N GLN A 174 9.36 3.46 -28.94
CA GLN A 174 10.00 3.76 -30.22
C GLN A 174 11.14 2.78 -30.53
N THR A 175 11.69 2.12 -29.51
CA THR A 175 12.73 1.10 -29.66
C THR A 175 12.09 -0.28 -29.72
N PRO A 176 12.21 -1.02 -30.84
CA PRO A 176 11.70 -2.38 -30.94
C PRO A 176 12.36 -3.32 -29.91
N ASN A 177 11.55 -4.08 -29.18
CA ASN A 177 12.00 -5.00 -28.14
C ASN A 177 12.86 -4.34 -27.04
N ALA A 178 12.56 -3.08 -26.74
CA ALA A 178 13.26 -2.32 -25.71
C ALA A 178 13.29 -3.06 -24.37
N THR A 179 14.43 -3.01 -23.72
CA THR A 179 14.61 -3.49 -22.35
C THR A 179 14.66 -2.30 -21.39
N LEU A 180 14.02 -2.44 -20.23
CA LEU A 180 13.89 -1.38 -19.23
C LEU A 180 14.29 -1.89 -17.86
N LEU A 181 15.04 -1.12 -17.09
CA LEU A 181 15.30 -1.30 -15.68
C LEU A 181 14.69 -0.16 -14.86
N ASN A 182 13.89 -0.49 -13.85
CA ASN A 182 13.48 0.45 -12.80
C ASN A 182 14.50 0.38 -11.66
N TYR A 183 15.44 1.31 -11.64
CA TYR A 183 16.61 1.28 -10.76
C TYR A 183 16.34 1.94 -9.41
N GLY A 184 16.79 1.30 -8.35
CA GLY A 184 16.94 1.89 -7.02
C GLY A 184 15.64 2.20 -6.27
N THR A 185 14.47 1.94 -6.85
CA THR A 185 13.16 2.29 -6.26
C THR A 185 12.19 1.15 -6.29
N LEU A 186 11.08 1.29 -5.55
CA LEU A 186 9.90 0.43 -5.71
C LEU A 186 9.36 0.53 -7.15
N ASP A 187 8.59 -0.48 -7.57
CA ASP A 187 7.95 -0.44 -8.89
C ASP A 187 7.01 0.77 -9.03
N GLY A 188 7.41 1.69 -9.89
CA GLY A 188 6.65 2.89 -10.22
C GLY A 188 5.61 2.68 -11.32
N GLY A 189 5.41 1.46 -11.82
CA GLY A 189 4.49 1.14 -12.91
C GLY A 189 5.05 1.40 -14.32
N PHE A 190 6.34 1.67 -14.45
CA PHE A 190 6.98 1.97 -15.74
C PHE A 190 6.98 0.78 -16.70
N TYR A 191 7.22 -0.45 -16.22
CA TYR A 191 7.13 -1.67 -17.02
C TYR A 191 5.75 -1.86 -17.62
N THR A 192 4.72 -1.71 -16.79
CA THR A 192 3.32 -1.84 -17.22
C THR A 192 2.95 -0.76 -18.24
N ALA A 193 3.37 0.49 -18.00
CA ALA A 193 3.09 1.59 -18.91
C ALA A 193 3.80 1.40 -20.26
N ALA A 194 5.04 0.97 -20.27
CA ALA A 194 5.80 0.72 -21.51
C ALA A 194 5.37 -0.57 -22.24
N GLY A 195 4.77 -1.52 -21.53
CA GLY A 195 4.40 -2.84 -22.07
C GLY A 195 5.60 -3.76 -22.22
N VAL A 196 6.64 -3.58 -21.40
CA VAL A 196 7.86 -4.40 -21.41
C VAL A 196 7.95 -5.28 -20.17
N LEU A 197 8.62 -6.42 -20.28
CA LEU A 197 8.89 -7.29 -19.15
C LEU A 197 10.17 -6.85 -18.43
N PRO A 198 10.22 -7.03 -17.10
CA PRO A 198 11.45 -6.80 -16.34
C PRO A 198 12.60 -7.69 -16.82
N PRO A 199 13.85 -7.19 -16.83
CA PRO A 199 15.00 -7.94 -17.35
C PRO A 199 15.61 -8.92 -16.34
N CYS A 200 15.20 -8.85 -15.06
CA CYS A 200 15.72 -9.71 -14.00
C CYS A 200 14.65 -10.03 -12.95
N ARG A 201 15.00 -10.95 -12.04
CA ARG A 201 14.13 -11.36 -10.93
C ARG A 201 13.76 -10.19 -10.03
N TYR A 202 14.73 -9.36 -9.67
CA TYR A 202 14.53 -8.18 -8.83
C TYR A 202 14.32 -6.93 -9.70
N PHE A 203 13.14 -6.86 -10.28
CA PHE A 203 12.73 -5.81 -11.21
C PHE A 203 12.55 -4.42 -10.57
N CYS A 204 12.58 -4.36 -9.23
CA CYS A 204 12.57 -3.14 -8.44
C CYS A 204 13.27 -3.41 -7.11
N VAL A 205 13.63 -2.37 -6.38
CA VAL A 205 14.13 -2.48 -5.01
C VAL A 205 12.94 -2.53 -4.06
N THR A 206 12.86 -3.57 -3.25
CA THR A 206 11.86 -3.71 -2.20
C THR A 206 12.37 -3.09 -0.89
N ASN A 207 11.48 -2.86 0.05
CA ASN A 207 11.81 -2.42 1.41
C ASN A 207 12.41 -3.55 2.29
N MET A 208 12.78 -4.67 1.69
CA MET A 208 13.49 -5.76 2.37
C MET A 208 15.00 -5.64 2.17
N PRO A 209 15.82 -5.99 3.16
CA PRO A 209 17.28 -5.88 3.08
C PRO A 209 17.89 -7.05 2.28
N LEU A 210 17.46 -7.21 1.03
CA LEU A 210 17.95 -8.25 0.12
C LEU A 210 19.15 -7.72 -0.66
N GLN A 211 20.34 -8.20 -0.36
CA GLN A 211 21.55 -7.76 -1.05
C GLN A 211 21.52 -8.11 -2.55
N ASP A 212 20.98 -9.27 -2.90
CA ASP A 212 20.90 -9.76 -4.28
C ASP A 212 20.07 -8.85 -5.21
N GLN A 213 19.09 -8.10 -4.66
CA GLN A 213 18.32 -7.17 -5.48
C GLN A 213 19.17 -6.03 -6.05
N TRP A 214 20.09 -5.49 -5.24
CA TRP A 214 21.04 -4.48 -5.67
C TRP A 214 22.06 -5.06 -6.63
N GLN A 215 22.62 -6.23 -6.31
CA GLN A 215 23.62 -6.88 -7.11
C GLN A 215 23.13 -7.16 -8.53
N GLN A 216 21.92 -7.70 -8.70
CA GLN A 216 21.37 -7.95 -10.02
C GLN A 216 21.14 -6.67 -10.83
N GLN A 217 20.71 -5.59 -10.19
CA GLN A 217 20.55 -4.30 -10.86
C GLN A 217 21.90 -3.72 -11.30
N TRP A 218 22.92 -3.80 -10.43
CA TRP A 218 24.29 -3.35 -10.78
C TRP A 218 24.88 -4.19 -11.90
N ASP A 219 24.75 -5.50 -11.86
CA ASP A 219 25.24 -6.39 -12.92
C ASP A 219 24.67 -6.03 -14.31
N LEU A 220 23.38 -5.65 -14.37
CA LEU A 220 22.74 -5.21 -15.61
C LEU A 220 23.28 -3.86 -16.09
N LEU A 221 23.54 -2.91 -15.18
CA LEU A 221 24.08 -1.60 -15.50
C LEU A 221 25.55 -1.69 -15.93
N ASP A 222 26.38 -2.45 -15.22
CA ASP A 222 27.80 -2.65 -15.53
C ASP A 222 28.00 -3.35 -16.88
N ALA A 223 27.08 -4.28 -17.21
CA ALA A 223 27.09 -4.95 -18.50
C ALA A 223 26.45 -4.14 -19.64
N ALA A 224 25.89 -2.96 -19.36
CA ALA A 224 25.06 -2.20 -20.31
C ALA A 224 24.00 -3.07 -20.98
N ALA A 225 23.36 -3.94 -20.19
CA ALA A 225 22.45 -4.99 -20.69
C ALA A 225 21.01 -4.52 -20.88
N VAL A 226 20.70 -3.25 -20.62
CA VAL A 226 19.38 -2.65 -20.79
C VAL A 226 19.45 -1.39 -21.64
N ASP A 227 18.43 -1.17 -22.46
CA ASP A 227 18.36 0.00 -23.36
C ASP A 227 17.96 1.27 -22.59
N TYR A 228 17.10 1.13 -21.59
CA TYR A 228 16.56 2.22 -20.79
C TYR A 228 16.65 1.94 -19.30
N VAL A 229 16.93 2.98 -18.53
CA VAL A 229 16.93 2.95 -17.07
C VAL A 229 16.05 4.08 -16.55
N VAL A 230 15.04 3.76 -15.76
CA VAL A 230 14.28 4.76 -15.01
C VAL A 230 14.81 4.83 -13.60
N ALA A 231 15.21 6.02 -13.16
CA ALA A 231 15.72 6.26 -11.82
C ALA A 231 15.27 7.61 -11.27
N LEU A 232 15.45 7.83 -9.98
CA LEU A 232 15.32 9.16 -9.41
C LEU A 232 16.49 10.04 -9.88
N THR A 233 16.20 11.32 -10.09
CA THR A 233 17.22 12.27 -10.57
C THR A 233 18.45 12.27 -9.66
N GLY A 234 19.60 12.02 -10.26
CA GLY A 234 20.90 12.00 -9.58
C GLY A 234 21.42 10.62 -9.18
N ASP A 235 20.56 9.59 -9.14
CA ASP A 235 20.98 8.26 -8.69
C ASP A 235 21.92 7.54 -9.67
N LEU A 236 21.87 7.87 -10.96
CA LEU A 236 22.67 7.20 -12.00
C LEU A 236 23.76 8.05 -12.65
N ARG A 237 23.61 9.38 -12.65
CA ARG A 237 24.39 10.28 -13.55
C ARG A 237 25.90 10.21 -13.41
N ASN A 238 26.42 9.86 -12.25
CA ASN A 238 27.86 9.88 -11.99
C ASN A 238 28.51 8.50 -12.07
N ASP A 239 27.74 7.44 -11.81
CA ASP A 239 28.29 6.10 -11.67
C ASP A 239 28.27 5.32 -13.00
N TYR A 240 27.33 5.68 -13.89
CA TYR A 240 27.11 4.98 -15.17
C TYR A 240 27.10 5.94 -16.37
N PRO A 241 28.29 6.47 -16.78
CA PRO A 241 28.40 7.49 -17.84
C PRO A 241 27.98 7.00 -19.24
N ILE A 242 27.77 5.71 -19.41
CA ILE A 242 27.25 5.12 -20.66
C ILE A 242 25.78 5.47 -20.89
N TYR A 243 25.03 5.70 -19.82
CA TYR A 243 23.63 6.10 -19.89
C TYR A 243 23.51 7.62 -19.91
N HIS A 244 22.68 8.14 -20.80
CA HIS A 244 22.42 9.57 -20.94
C HIS A 244 20.93 9.85 -20.68
N CYS A 245 20.63 10.84 -19.86
CA CYS A 245 19.26 11.24 -19.60
C CYS A 245 18.61 11.75 -20.90
N VAL A 246 17.56 11.08 -21.37
CA VAL A 246 16.81 11.43 -22.58
C VAL A 246 15.50 12.12 -22.25
N ALA A 247 14.99 11.96 -21.03
CA ALA A 247 13.80 12.63 -20.52
C ALA A 247 13.88 12.79 -19.00
N SER A 248 13.30 13.87 -18.49
CA SER A 248 13.18 14.13 -17.06
C SER A 248 11.80 14.70 -16.76
N GLN A 249 11.13 14.16 -15.76
CA GLN A 249 9.78 14.58 -15.40
C GLN A 249 9.61 14.68 -13.88
N THR A 250 9.20 15.86 -13.43
CA THR A 250 8.83 16.07 -12.03
C THR A 250 7.35 15.70 -11.82
N TYR A 251 7.10 14.95 -10.78
CA TYR A 251 5.79 14.48 -10.40
C TYR A 251 5.53 14.71 -8.92
N ASN A 252 4.33 15.20 -8.58
CA ASN A 252 3.87 15.30 -7.20
C ASN A 252 2.67 14.37 -6.99
N GLY A 253 2.91 13.25 -6.32
CA GLY A 253 1.89 12.24 -5.99
C GLY A 253 1.11 12.51 -4.71
N GLY A 254 1.36 13.64 -4.03
CA GLY A 254 0.75 14.00 -2.74
C GLY A 254 1.68 13.78 -1.54
N GLU A 255 2.78 13.07 -1.70
CA GLU A 255 3.80 12.85 -0.67
C GLU A 255 5.04 13.75 -0.85
N GLY A 256 5.03 14.60 -1.87
CA GLY A 256 6.12 15.49 -2.23
C GLY A 256 6.40 15.46 -3.74
N GLU A 257 7.31 16.34 -4.15
CA GLU A 257 7.78 16.36 -5.53
C GLU A 257 8.94 15.38 -5.71
N VAL A 258 8.82 14.55 -6.72
CA VAL A 258 9.82 13.56 -7.12
C VAL A 258 10.13 13.76 -8.58
N THR A 259 11.40 13.83 -8.95
CA THR A 259 11.82 13.91 -10.34
C THR A 259 12.39 12.56 -10.77
N TRP A 260 11.85 12.06 -11.87
CA TRP A 260 12.29 10.84 -12.53
C TRP A 260 13.06 11.17 -13.78
N ASP A 261 14.15 10.46 -14.02
CA ASP A 261 14.96 10.50 -15.24
C ASP A 261 14.83 9.17 -16.00
N LEU A 262 14.82 9.24 -17.35
CA LEU A 262 14.88 8.12 -18.27
C LEU A 262 16.20 8.22 -19.08
#